data_0ed5f821cc81a674161278c959d56dd6
#
_entry.id   0ed5f821cc81a674161278c959d56dd6
#
_cell.length_a   1.000
_cell.length_b   1.000
_cell.length_c   1.000
_cell.angle_alpha   90.00
_cell.angle_beta   90.00
_cell.angle_gamma   90.00
#
_symmetry.space_group_name_H-M   'P 1'
#
loop_
_entity.id
_entity.type
_entity.pdbx_description
1 polymer ?
#
loop_
_entity_poly.entity_id
_entity_poly.type
_entity_poly.pdbx_seq_one_letter_code
_entity_poly.pdbx_strand_id
1 'polypeptide(L)'
;STTIILREMETMNVISMQGGNGDGSYAQNSGPQNKGFHAYGKAYLAKAIQIYMERNVLCISNNDKENQDESSPRLTRIADYGCCYGRNTLECAQFIVSKLLELDHPEDNQIKEKTSLPQPQLIHKFRYFFVDLPSNDFNSLFYMLHSPDFAAGFQGLKFFPNGVPGSFYNCVLPKGSVDFAITAFSLHWISQV
;
A
#
# COMPACT_ATOMS: atom_id res chain seq x y z
N SER A 1 13.60 -14.13 30.35
CA SER A 1 13.66 -13.65 28.93
C SER A 1 12.98 -14.63 27.99
N THR A 2 13.33 -15.91 27.99
CA THR A 2 12.80 -16.92 27.05
C THR A 2 11.30 -17.16 27.23
N THR A 3 10.78 -17.09 28.45
CA THR A 3 9.35 -17.33 28.76
C THR A 3 8.46 -16.19 28.23
N ILE A 4 8.95 -14.94 28.22
CA ILE A 4 8.21 -13.80 27.67
C ILE A 4 8.11 -13.90 26.15
N ILE A 5 9.22 -14.27 25.50
CA ILE A 5 9.25 -14.45 24.02
C ILE A 5 8.30 -15.56 23.58
N LEU A 6 8.24 -16.68 24.30
CA LEU A 6 7.32 -17.78 23.99
C LEU A 6 5.85 -17.36 24.19
N ARG A 7 5.52 -16.57 25.23
CA ARG A 7 4.18 -16.06 25.45
C ARG A 7 3.75 -15.08 24.36
N GLU A 8 4.63 -14.19 23.93
CA GLU A 8 4.37 -13.28 22.81
C GLU A 8 4.15 -14.02 21.49
N MET A 9 4.93 -15.08 21.23
CA MET A 9 4.75 -15.93 20.05
C MET A 9 3.44 -16.73 20.08
N GLU A 10 3.03 -17.26 21.25
CA GLU A 10 1.74 -17.94 21.41
C GLU A 10 0.56 -16.97 21.21
N THR A 11 0.64 -15.76 21.72
CA THR A 11 -0.40 -14.71 21.53
C THR A 11 -0.46 -14.27 20.07
N MET A 12 0.68 -14.14 19.39
CA MET A 12 0.74 -13.81 17.96
C MET A 12 0.08 -14.88 17.09
N ASN A 13 0.25 -16.17 17.42
CA ASN A 13 -0.39 -17.25 16.68
C ASN A 13 -1.93 -17.29 16.84
N VAL A 14 -2.46 -16.78 17.96
CA VAL A 14 -3.92 -16.68 18.19
C VAL A 14 -4.55 -15.52 17.41
N ILE A 15 -3.77 -14.47 17.15
CA ILE A 15 -4.25 -13.24 16.51
C ILE A 15 -4.04 -13.25 14.99
N SER A 16 -3.13 -14.09 14.47
CA SER A 16 -2.83 -14.11 13.04
C SER A 16 -3.88 -14.88 12.24
N MET A 17 -4.24 -14.35 11.07
CA MET A 17 -5.02 -15.09 10.09
C MET A 17 -4.25 -16.31 9.59
N GLN A 18 -4.94 -17.43 9.40
CA GLN A 18 -4.31 -18.66 8.91
C GLN A 18 -3.84 -18.49 7.46
N GLY A 19 -2.56 -18.71 7.22
CA GLY A 19 -1.94 -18.76 5.90
C GLY A 19 -2.38 -19.99 5.08
N GLY A 20 -1.92 -20.06 3.84
CA GLY A 20 -2.21 -21.17 2.92
C GLY A 20 -3.55 -21.08 2.21
N ASN A 21 -3.94 -22.19 1.52
CA ASN A 21 -5.14 -22.29 0.68
C ASN A 21 -6.22 -23.21 1.25
N GLY A 22 -6.12 -23.63 2.53
CA GLY A 22 -7.12 -24.47 3.19
C GLY A 22 -8.41 -23.72 3.52
N ASP A 23 -9.48 -24.45 3.86
CA ASP A 23 -10.84 -23.93 4.13
C ASP A 23 -10.88 -22.85 5.23
N GLY A 24 -9.94 -22.87 6.19
CA GLY A 24 -9.79 -21.86 7.24
C GLY A 24 -8.90 -20.67 6.88
N SER A 25 -8.30 -20.64 5.67
CA SER A 25 -7.35 -19.61 5.27
C SER A 25 -8.03 -18.27 4.98
N TYR A 26 -7.28 -17.17 5.16
CA TYR A 26 -7.76 -15.83 4.78
C TYR A 26 -8.11 -15.75 3.30
N ALA A 27 -7.35 -16.40 2.43
CA ALA A 27 -7.59 -16.40 0.98
C ALA A 27 -8.99 -16.93 0.62
N GLN A 28 -9.47 -17.95 1.32
CA GLN A 28 -10.80 -18.53 1.09
C GLN A 28 -11.93 -17.74 1.77
N ASN A 29 -11.64 -17.01 2.84
CA ASN A 29 -12.65 -16.37 3.69
C ASN A 29 -12.71 -14.84 3.58
N SER A 30 -11.90 -14.23 2.74
CA SER A 30 -11.82 -12.76 2.60
C SER A 30 -12.83 -12.14 1.62
N GLY A 31 -13.79 -12.91 1.13
CA GLY A 31 -14.83 -12.44 0.20
C GLY A 31 -15.67 -11.26 0.73
N PRO A 32 -16.15 -11.28 1.98
CA PRO A 32 -16.87 -10.13 2.55
C PRO A 32 -16.04 -8.85 2.62
N GLN A 33 -14.75 -8.95 2.98
CA GLN A 33 -13.81 -7.82 3.01
C GLN A 33 -13.60 -7.25 1.61
N ASN A 34 -13.44 -8.10 0.60
CA ASN A 34 -13.34 -7.69 -0.79
C ASN A 34 -14.58 -6.93 -1.25
N LYS A 35 -15.77 -7.46 -1.00
CA LYS A 35 -17.05 -6.79 -1.32
C LYS A 35 -17.16 -5.44 -0.62
N GLY A 36 -16.81 -5.34 0.66
CA GLY A 36 -16.80 -4.09 1.42
C GLY A 36 -15.82 -3.06 0.84
N PHE A 37 -14.62 -3.50 0.45
CA PHE A 37 -13.64 -2.64 -0.20
C PHE A 37 -14.15 -2.08 -1.53
N HIS A 38 -14.75 -2.91 -2.38
CA HIS A 38 -15.31 -2.47 -3.65
C HIS A 38 -16.55 -1.58 -3.49
N ALA A 39 -17.41 -1.85 -2.51
CA ALA A 39 -18.65 -1.09 -2.30
C ALA A 39 -18.41 0.29 -1.69
N TYR A 40 -17.51 0.39 -0.72
CA TYR A 40 -17.32 1.59 0.08
C TYR A 40 -15.85 2.00 0.23
N GLY A 41 -14.95 1.04 0.45
CA GLY A 41 -13.53 1.30 0.77
C GLY A 41 -12.82 2.13 -0.28
N LYS A 42 -13.04 1.85 -1.57
CA LYS A 42 -12.43 2.61 -2.69
C LYS A 42 -12.82 4.08 -2.68
N ALA A 43 -14.06 4.42 -2.35
CA ALA A 43 -14.52 5.81 -2.31
C ALA A 43 -13.83 6.60 -1.18
N TYR A 44 -13.76 6.00 0.03
CA TYR A 44 -13.06 6.62 1.16
C TYR A 44 -11.56 6.75 0.90
N LEU A 45 -10.96 5.72 0.32
CA LEU A 45 -9.54 5.71 -0.02
C LEU A 45 -9.21 6.75 -1.09
N ALA A 46 -10.03 6.88 -2.13
CA ALA A 46 -9.88 7.93 -3.15
C ALA A 46 -9.91 9.33 -2.53
N LYS A 47 -10.84 9.57 -1.60
CA LYS A 47 -10.92 10.84 -0.87
C LYS A 47 -9.67 11.11 -0.02
N ALA A 48 -9.17 10.09 0.69
CA ALA A 48 -7.96 10.22 1.49
C ALA A 48 -6.73 10.51 0.63
N ILE A 49 -6.61 9.86 -0.52
CA ILE A 49 -5.52 10.10 -1.48
C ILE A 49 -5.62 11.52 -2.05
N GLN A 50 -6.81 12.00 -2.38
CA GLN A 50 -7.03 13.36 -2.85
C GLN A 50 -6.55 14.38 -1.80
N ILE A 51 -6.95 14.24 -0.53
CA ILE A 51 -6.52 15.09 0.58
C ILE A 51 -5.00 15.06 0.75
N TYR A 52 -4.40 13.87 0.65
CA TYR A 52 -2.95 13.72 0.71
C TYR A 52 -2.24 14.49 -0.40
N MET A 53 -2.73 14.39 -1.64
CA MET A 53 -2.17 15.10 -2.79
C MET A 53 -2.31 16.61 -2.65
N GLU A 54 -3.49 17.12 -2.28
CA GLU A 54 -3.74 18.54 -2.05
C GLU A 54 -2.79 19.14 -1.00
N ARG A 55 -2.56 18.43 0.12
CA ARG A 55 -1.65 18.87 1.18
C ARG A 55 -0.20 18.90 0.71
N ASN A 56 0.24 17.92 -0.05
CA ASN A 56 1.61 17.89 -0.56
C ASN A 56 1.88 18.97 -1.59
N VAL A 57 0.92 19.29 -2.47
CA VAL A 57 1.03 20.42 -3.40
C VAL A 57 1.18 21.73 -2.63
N LEU A 58 0.38 21.96 -1.57
CA LEU A 58 0.46 23.15 -0.74
C LEU A 58 1.80 23.26 0.03
N CYS A 59 2.36 22.14 0.48
CA CYS A 59 3.67 22.12 1.16
C CYS A 59 4.82 22.47 0.22
N ILE A 60 4.76 22.00 -1.04
CA ILE A 60 5.79 22.32 -2.06
C ILE A 60 5.71 23.79 -2.47
N SER A 61 4.53 24.39 -2.53
CA SER A 61 4.37 25.81 -2.89
C SER A 61 4.85 26.77 -1.79
N ASN A 62 4.93 26.33 -0.55
CA ASN A 62 5.30 27.18 0.60
C ASN A 62 6.76 27.02 1.08
N ASN A 63 7.44 25.95 0.69
CA ASN A 63 8.82 25.68 1.08
C ASN A 63 9.69 25.44 -0.15
N ASP A 64 10.56 26.42 -0.43
CA ASP A 64 11.76 26.30 -1.25
C ASP A 64 11.58 25.89 -2.74
N LYS A 65 11.19 26.89 -3.55
CA LYS A 65 11.37 26.83 -5.01
C LYS A 65 12.85 26.89 -5.45
N GLU A 66 13.79 27.02 -4.53
CA GLU A 66 15.19 27.29 -4.89
C GLU A 66 16.07 26.07 -5.11
N ASN A 67 15.67 24.85 -4.70
CA ASN A 67 16.59 23.69 -4.74
C ASN A 67 15.97 22.33 -5.12
N GLN A 68 14.74 22.24 -5.61
CA GLN A 68 14.23 20.98 -6.13
C GLN A 68 14.34 20.99 -7.66
N ASP A 69 15.21 20.14 -8.19
CA ASP A 69 15.25 19.79 -9.60
C ASP A 69 13.88 19.16 -9.97
N GLU A 70 13.04 19.92 -10.66
CA GLU A 70 11.70 19.48 -11.12
C GLU A 70 11.79 18.22 -12.01
N SER A 71 12.96 17.87 -12.51
CA SER A 71 13.23 16.65 -13.28
C SER A 71 13.46 15.41 -12.40
N SER A 72 13.53 15.58 -11.07
CA SER A 72 13.83 14.46 -10.16
C SER A 72 12.59 13.58 -9.94
N PRO A 73 12.70 12.25 -10.13
CA PRO A 73 11.57 11.35 -9.99
C PRO A 73 10.98 11.38 -8.57
N ARG A 74 9.69 11.65 -8.46
CA ARG A 74 8.98 11.66 -7.17
C ARG A 74 8.88 10.24 -6.60
N LEU A 75 9.32 10.06 -5.36
CA LEU A 75 9.17 8.81 -4.62
C LEU A 75 8.06 8.95 -3.59
N THR A 76 6.98 8.16 -3.74
CA THR A 76 5.94 8.02 -2.70
C THR A 76 6.11 6.71 -1.94
N ARG A 77 6.16 6.80 -0.61
CA ARG A 77 6.35 5.67 0.31
C ARG A 77 5.04 5.36 1.00
N ILE A 78 4.50 4.19 0.72
CA ILE A 78 3.18 3.75 1.17
C ILE A 78 3.36 2.57 2.12
N ALA A 79 2.64 2.54 3.24
CA ALA A 79 2.62 1.40 4.16
C ALA A 79 1.19 0.90 4.36
N ASP A 80 0.99 -0.41 4.16
CA ASP A 80 -0.25 -1.13 4.42
C ASP A 80 -0.09 -1.98 5.69
N TYR A 81 -0.70 -1.52 6.78
CA TYR A 81 -0.61 -2.14 8.09
C TYR A 81 -1.72 -3.17 8.31
N GLY A 82 -1.30 -4.42 8.56
CA GLY A 82 -2.18 -5.57 8.61
C GLY A 82 -2.61 -5.98 7.20
N CYS A 83 -1.63 -5.97 6.28
CA CYS A 83 -1.87 -6.24 4.85
C CYS A 83 -2.40 -7.66 4.60
N CYS A 84 -2.12 -8.59 5.49
CA CYS A 84 -2.36 -10.00 5.28
C CYS A 84 -1.65 -10.52 4.01
N TYR A 85 -2.18 -11.55 3.38
CA TYR A 85 -1.71 -12.03 2.08
C TYR A 85 -2.90 -12.27 1.16
N GLY A 86 -2.69 -12.15 -0.15
CA GLY A 86 -3.72 -12.46 -1.12
C GLY A 86 -4.23 -11.27 -1.92
N ARG A 87 -5.36 -11.50 -2.60
CA ARG A 87 -5.92 -10.60 -3.61
C ARG A 87 -6.26 -9.21 -3.08
N ASN A 88 -6.87 -9.13 -1.89
CA ASN A 88 -7.41 -7.87 -1.36
C ASN A 88 -6.34 -6.78 -1.18
N THR A 89 -5.19 -7.12 -0.59
CA THR A 89 -4.09 -6.16 -0.40
C THR A 89 -3.48 -5.73 -1.72
N LEU A 90 -3.36 -6.65 -2.69
CA LEU A 90 -2.82 -6.33 -4.01
C LEU A 90 -3.76 -5.44 -4.83
N GLU A 91 -5.08 -5.69 -4.79
CA GLU A 91 -6.08 -4.80 -5.39
C GLU A 91 -6.10 -3.42 -4.74
N CYS A 92 -5.90 -3.36 -3.42
CA CYS A 92 -5.75 -2.10 -2.70
C CYS A 92 -4.50 -1.35 -3.16
N ALA A 93 -3.35 -2.03 -3.25
CA ALA A 93 -2.10 -1.43 -3.72
C ALA A 93 -2.23 -0.90 -5.16
N GLN A 94 -2.81 -1.68 -6.08
CA GLN A 94 -3.07 -1.24 -7.45
C GLN A 94 -3.97 -0.01 -7.49
N PHE A 95 -5.04 0.00 -6.70
CA PHE A 95 -5.96 1.14 -6.64
C PHE A 95 -5.26 2.41 -6.14
N ILE A 96 -4.45 2.32 -5.08
CA ILE A 96 -3.71 3.47 -4.52
C ILE A 96 -2.76 4.04 -5.56
N VAL A 97 -1.93 3.17 -6.16
CA VAL A 97 -0.92 3.59 -7.14
C VAL A 97 -1.58 4.22 -8.36
N SER A 98 -2.63 3.59 -8.91
CA SER A 98 -3.36 4.13 -10.06
C SER A 98 -3.99 5.49 -9.74
N LYS A 99 -4.56 5.64 -8.53
CA LYS A 99 -5.21 6.90 -8.13
C LYS A 99 -4.21 8.03 -7.88
N LEU A 100 -3.04 7.72 -7.34
CA LEU A 100 -1.94 8.69 -7.18
C LEU A 100 -1.45 9.18 -8.54
N LEU A 101 -1.27 8.29 -9.52
CA LEU A 101 -0.87 8.65 -10.89
C LEU A 101 -1.93 9.50 -11.60
N GLU A 102 -3.20 9.14 -11.46
CA GLU A 102 -4.32 9.89 -12.04
C GLU A 102 -4.35 11.35 -11.54
N LEU A 103 -4.09 11.55 -10.25
CA LEU A 103 -4.11 12.87 -9.63
C LEU A 103 -2.80 13.67 -9.85
N ASP A 104 -1.69 13.00 -10.12
CA ASP A 104 -0.42 13.66 -10.40
C ASP A 104 -0.38 14.24 -11.84
N HIS A 105 -1.18 13.67 -12.77
CA HIS A 105 -1.29 14.08 -14.17
C HIS A 105 -2.75 14.35 -14.58
N PRO A 106 -3.41 15.40 -14.06
CA PRO A 106 -4.81 15.66 -14.35
C PRO A 106 -5.07 16.04 -15.81
N GLU A 107 -4.06 16.51 -16.53
CA GLU A 107 -4.19 17.00 -17.92
C GLU A 107 -4.18 15.89 -18.97
N ASP A 108 -3.55 14.75 -18.70
CA ASP A 108 -3.50 13.61 -19.63
C ASP A 108 -4.86 12.92 -19.84
N ASN A 109 -5.83 13.19 -18.98
CA ASN A 109 -7.18 12.62 -19.06
C ASN A 109 -8.16 13.42 -19.92
N GLN A 110 -7.82 14.65 -20.35
CA GLN A 110 -8.77 15.53 -21.05
C GLN A 110 -8.46 15.83 -22.52
N ILE A 111 -7.23 15.62 -23.01
CA ILE A 111 -6.89 16.02 -24.38
C ILE A 111 -6.06 14.92 -25.07
N LYS A 112 -6.75 14.04 -25.82
CA LYS A 112 -6.14 13.25 -26.88
C LYS A 112 -6.00 14.12 -28.16
N GLU A 113 -5.45 15.29 -28.07
CA GLU A 113 -5.02 16.05 -29.23
C GLU A 113 -3.50 16.12 -29.28
N LYS A 114 -2.99 15.58 -30.38
CA LYS A 114 -1.60 15.52 -30.77
C LYS A 114 -0.95 16.88 -30.80
N THR A 115 -0.16 17.20 -29.78
CA THR A 115 0.92 18.18 -29.93
C THR A 115 2.25 17.46 -29.69
N SER A 116 3.02 17.44 -30.73
CA SER A 116 4.25 16.70 -30.92
C SER A 116 5.43 17.33 -30.21
N LEU A 117 5.64 16.99 -28.97
CA LEU A 117 6.98 16.92 -28.33
C LEU A 117 6.83 16.03 -27.09
N PRO A 118 7.66 15.00 -26.89
CA PRO A 118 7.61 14.21 -25.68
C PRO A 118 8.03 15.09 -24.50
N GLN A 119 7.07 15.51 -23.69
CA GLN A 119 7.37 16.09 -22.38
C GLN A 119 8.13 15.02 -21.56
N PRO A 120 9.17 15.37 -20.81
CA PRO A 120 9.81 14.42 -19.92
C PRO A 120 8.76 13.92 -18.93
N GLN A 121 8.30 12.67 -19.12
CA GLN A 121 7.38 12.04 -18.18
C GLN A 121 8.09 11.97 -16.82
N LEU A 122 7.56 12.69 -15.86
CA LEU A 122 8.01 12.60 -14.47
C LEU A 122 7.85 11.16 -14.00
N ILE A 123 8.95 10.43 -13.84
CA ILE A 123 8.90 9.02 -13.46
C ILE A 123 8.50 8.94 -11.99
N HIS A 124 7.23 8.67 -11.72
CA HIS A 124 6.76 8.43 -10.36
C HIS A 124 7.28 7.08 -9.86
N LYS A 125 7.87 7.06 -8.68
CA LYS A 125 8.37 5.85 -8.00
C LYS A 125 7.53 5.58 -6.77
N PHE A 126 7.20 4.30 -6.56
CA PHE A 126 6.42 3.86 -5.41
C PHE A 126 7.23 2.84 -4.61
N ARG A 127 7.44 3.11 -3.32
CA ARG A 127 7.90 2.11 -2.36
C ARG A 127 6.72 1.69 -1.52
N TYR A 128 6.36 0.41 -1.58
CA TYR A 128 5.20 -0.12 -0.89
C TYR A 128 5.64 -1.11 0.19
N PHE A 129 5.24 -0.86 1.43
CA PHE A 129 5.54 -1.69 2.59
C PHE A 129 4.30 -2.49 2.95
N PHE A 130 4.36 -3.79 2.76
CA PHE A 130 3.38 -4.74 3.24
C PHE A 130 3.75 -5.13 4.67
N VAL A 131 3.05 -4.54 5.65
CA VAL A 131 3.36 -4.71 7.08
C VAL A 131 2.37 -5.67 7.71
N ASP A 132 2.86 -6.77 8.26
CA ASP A 132 2.03 -7.74 8.99
C ASP A 132 2.89 -8.54 9.98
N LEU A 133 2.24 -9.37 10.80
CA LEU A 133 2.92 -10.23 11.76
C LEU A 133 3.94 -11.16 11.06
N PRO A 134 5.00 -11.58 11.76
CA PRO A 134 5.99 -12.50 11.19
C PRO A 134 5.41 -13.84 10.72
N SER A 135 4.24 -14.22 11.26
CA SER A 135 3.49 -15.42 10.85
C SER A 135 2.72 -15.25 9.54
N ASN A 136 2.63 -14.04 8.98
CA ASN A 136 1.96 -13.80 7.70
C ASN A 136 2.69 -14.54 6.55
N ASP A 137 1.93 -15.06 5.60
CA ASP A 137 2.47 -15.75 4.43
C ASP A 137 2.93 -14.76 3.36
N PHE A 138 4.05 -14.08 3.63
CA PHE A 138 4.68 -13.17 2.67
C PHE A 138 5.12 -13.88 1.39
N ASN A 139 5.46 -15.16 1.42
CA ASN A 139 5.84 -15.90 0.23
C ASN A 139 4.68 -15.97 -0.76
N SER A 140 3.49 -16.36 -0.30
CA SER A 140 2.28 -16.39 -1.13
C SER A 140 1.91 -14.98 -1.63
N LEU A 141 2.05 -13.94 -0.82
CA LEU A 141 1.82 -12.56 -1.22
C LEU A 141 2.73 -12.15 -2.39
N PHE A 142 4.04 -12.34 -2.26
CA PHE A 142 4.99 -11.96 -3.31
C PHE A 142 4.88 -12.85 -4.54
N TYR A 143 4.57 -14.13 -4.39
CA TYR A 143 4.29 -15.01 -5.51
C TYR A 143 3.08 -14.52 -6.32
N MET A 144 1.99 -14.16 -5.63
CA MET A 144 0.78 -13.62 -6.27
C MET A 144 1.03 -12.26 -6.94
N LEU A 145 1.81 -11.37 -6.31
CA LEU A 145 2.17 -10.07 -6.89
C LEU A 145 2.86 -10.21 -8.26
N HIS A 146 3.68 -11.28 -8.43
CA HIS A 146 4.39 -11.56 -9.68
C HIS A 146 3.59 -12.46 -10.65
N SER A 147 2.37 -12.86 -10.28
CA SER A 147 1.50 -13.60 -11.20
C SER A 147 1.00 -12.70 -12.33
N PRO A 148 0.63 -13.28 -13.49
CA PRO A 148 0.10 -12.52 -14.63
C PRO A 148 -1.08 -11.62 -14.26
N ASP A 149 -1.93 -12.06 -13.34
CA ASP A 149 -3.15 -11.35 -12.92
C ASP A 149 -2.83 -10.00 -12.23
N PHE A 150 -1.72 -9.93 -11.48
CA PHE A 150 -1.36 -8.74 -10.72
C PHE A 150 -0.17 -7.97 -11.30
N ALA A 151 0.80 -8.66 -11.91
CA ALA A 151 1.97 -8.02 -12.49
C ALA A 151 1.60 -6.98 -13.56
N ALA A 152 0.54 -7.23 -14.34
CA ALA A 152 0.06 -6.32 -15.37
C ALA A 152 -0.36 -4.95 -14.80
N GLY A 153 -0.93 -4.90 -13.58
CA GLY A 153 -1.36 -3.65 -12.94
C GLY A 153 -0.21 -2.75 -12.46
N PHE A 154 1.01 -3.30 -12.41
CA PHE A 154 2.23 -2.56 -12.04
C PHE A 154 3.20 -2.42 -13.21
N GLN A 155 2.81 -2.91 -14.40
CA GLN A 155 3.67 -2.89 -15.58
C GLN A 155 4.01 -1.44 -15.99
N GLY A 156 5.29 -1.20 -16.29
CA GLY A 156 5.79 0.13 -16.65
C GLY A 156 6.00 1.07 -15.47
N LEU A 157 5.57 0.71 -14.26
CA LEU A 157 5.75 1.51 -13.05
C LEU A 157 7.06 1.19 -12.34
N LYS A 158 7.63 2.18 -11.67
CA LYS A 158 8.73 1.98 -10.71
C LYS A 158 8.14 1.62 -9.35
N PHE A 159 7.63 0.40 -9.23
CA PHE A 159 7.02 -0.15 -8.02
C PHE A 159 8.00 -1.05 -7.28
N PHE A 160 8.31 -0.71 -6.01
CA PHE A 160 9.27 -1.40 -5.16
C PHE A 160 8.54 -1.99 -3.95
N PRO A 161 8.06 -3.23 -4.02
CA PRO A 161 7.38 -3.89 -2.91
C PRO A 161 8.36 -4.37 -1.85
N ASN A 162 7.98 -4.24 -0.58
CA ASN A 162 8.77 -4.67 0.57
C ASN A 162 7.86 -5.37 1.57
N GLY A 163 8.21 -6.59 2.01
CA GLY A 163 7.59 -7.25 3.15
C GLY A 163 8.23 -6.75 4.44
N VAL A 164 7.41 -6.37 5.41
CA VAL A 164 7.87 -5.89 6.71
C VAL A 164 7.22 -6.73 7.81
N PRO A 165 7.90 -7.80 8.27
CA PRO A 165 7.39 -8.63 9.34
C PRO A 165 7.50 -7.90 10.69
N GLY A 166 6.34 -7.68 11.33
CA GLY A 166 6.27 -7.05 12.64
C GLY A 166 4.85 -6.65 13.03
N SER A 167 4.62 -6.47 14.32
CA SER A 167 3.33 -6.02 14.83
C SER A 167 3.20 -4.51 14.70
N PHE A 168 2.06 -4.01 14.25
CA PHE A 168 1.76 -2.58 14.20
C PHE A 168 1.60 -1.92 15.58
N TYR A 169 1.61 -2.72 16.67
CA TYR A 169 1.76 -2.18 18.03
C TYR A 169 3.18 -1.70 18.33
N ASN A 170 4.15 -2.08 17.50
CA ASN A 170 5.54 -1.72 17.63
C ASN A 170 5.98 -0.78 16.50
N CYS A 171 7.11 -0.11 16.70
CA CYS A 171 7.74 0.68 15.65
C CYS A 171 8.44 -0.26 14.65
N VAL A 172 7.75 -0.58 13.55
CA VAL A 172 8.25 -1.52 12.51
C VAL A 172 8.93 -0.83 11.34
N LEU A 173 8.77 0.49 11.24
CA LEU A 173 9.39 1.32 10.19
C LEU A 173 10.07 2.54 10.82
N PRO A 174 11.19 3.01 10.26
CA PRO A 174 11.87 4.21 10.76
C PRO A 174 10.97 5.45 10.69
N LYS A 175 11.17 6.38 11.63
CA LYS A 175 10.47 7.68 11.61
C LYS A 175 10.70 8.40 10.27
N GLY A 176 9.63 8.90 9.66
CA GLY A 176 9.70 9.65 8.41
C GLY A 176 9.91 8.79 7.15
N SER A 177 9.78 7.45 7.25
CA SER A 177 9.93 6.55 6.10
C SER A 177 8.62 6.27 5.34
N VAL A 178 7.50 6.85 5.77
CA VAL A 178 6.17 6.64 5.19
C VAL A 178 5.53 7.99 4.91
N ASP A 179 5.00 8.16 3.70
CA ASP A 179 4.27 9.35 3.26
C ASP A 179 2.76 9.13 3.37
N PHE A 180 2.30 7.91 3.07
CA PHE A 180 0.91 7.53 3.11
C PHE A 180 0.75 6.16 3.79
N ALA A 181 -0.04 6.11 4.85
CA ALA A 181 -0.33 4.89 5.59
C ALA A 181 -1.79 4.49 5.42
N ILE A 182 -2.02 3.19 5.26
CA ILE A 182 -3.35 2.59 5.21
C ILE A 182 -3.42 1.39 6.16
N THR A 183 -4.60 1.12 6.66
CA THR A 183 -4.96 -0.12 7.31
C THR A 183 -6.38 -0.49 6.89
N ALA A 184 -6.52 -1.61 6.20
CA ALA A 184 -7.78 -2.09 5.68
C ALA A 184 -8.21 -3.35 6.44
N PHE A 185 -9.35 -3.28 7.16
CA PHE A 185 -9.95 -4.41 7.89
C PHE A 185 -9.11 -5.02 9.03
N SER A 186 -8.09 -4.31 9.54
CA SER A 186 -7.25 -4.79 10.65
C SER A 186 -7.39 -3.97 11.94
N LEU A 187 -8.06 -2.81 11.91
CA LEU A 187 -8.21 -1.94 13.08
C LEU A 187 -9.01 -2.56 14.24
N HIS A 188 -9.83 -3.56 13.97
CA HIS A 188 -10.58 -4.27 15.03
C HIS A 188 -9.67 -5.05 15.98
N TRP A 189 -8.43 -5.30 15.62
CA TRP A 189 -7.44 -5.91 16.49
C TRP A 189 -6.84 -4.92 17.50
N ILE A 190 -6.99 -3.61 17.32
CA ILE A 190 -6.42 -2.57 18.18
C ILE A 190 -7.12 -2.53 19.56
N SER A 191 -8.34 -3.04 19.70
CA SER A 191 -9.11 -3.02 20.95
C SER A 191 -8.67 -4.04 22.00
N GLN A 192 -7.55 -4.72 21.80
CA GLN A 192 -7.00 -5.69 22.76
C GLN A 192 -5.94 -5.03 23.67
N VAL A 193 -6.31 -3.92 24.30
CA VAL A 193 -5.51 -3.30 25.38
C VAL A 193 -6.13 -3.67 26.71
#